data_67858a4166c489e58228c7c2274b8e2c
#
_entry.id   67858a4166c489e58228c7c2274b8e2c
#
_cell.length_a   1.000
_cell.length_b   1.000
_cell.length_c   1.000
_cell.angle_alpha   90.00
_cell.angle_beta   90.00
_cell.angle_gamma   90.00
#
_symmetry.space_group_name_H-M   'P 1'
#
loop_
_entity.id
_entity.type
_entity.pdbx_description
1 polymer ?
#
loop_
_entity_poly.entity_id
_entity_poly.type
_entity_poly.pdbx_seq_one_letter_code
_entity_poly.pdbx_strand_id
1 'polypeptide(L)'
;RVSTSAPVVPATKKRKRKPKSALPTENQEQRAVVKVLREHKIPFIHVPNEGNRNKVNGWNLKMLGLSAGFPDLILFQTPPKFPNCKGLVIEMKRAKKSASRVSPEQKQWLETLELNGYICMIAYGAAEAIAKLQELEYIAAAPAGHTDD
;
A
#
# COMPACT_ATOMS: atom_id res chain seq x y z
N ARG A 1 -17.39 24.01 -61.34
CA ARG A 1 -16.59 23.00 -60.63
C ARG A 1 -16.40 23.50 -59.21
N VAL A 2 -17.03 22.85 -58.25
CA VAL A 2 -16.90 23.16 -56.81
C VAL A 2 -15.81 22.28 -56.27
N SER A 3 -14.69 22.87 -55.81
CA SER A 3 -13.58 22.16 -55.16
C SER A 3 -13.91 22.03 -53.68
N THR A 4 -14.21 20.80 -53.22
CA THR A 4 -14.40 20.47 -51.85
C THR A 4 -13.04 20.04 -51.25
N SER A 5 -12.43 20.93 -50.49
CA SER A 5 -11.26 20.59 -49.69
C SER A 5 -11.68 19.82 -48.43
N ALA A 6 -11.14 18.61 -48.22
CA ALA A 6 -11.38 17.81 -47.01
C ALA A 6 -10.77 18.46 -45.78
N PRO A 7 -11.40 18.31 -44.58
CA PRO A 7 -10.87 18.87 -43.35
C PRO A 7 -9.59 18.16 -42.90
N VAL A 8 -8.55 18.93 -42.62
CA VAL A 8 -7.29 18.45 -42.04
C VAL A 8 -7.51 18.11 -40.56
N VAL A 9 -7.44 16.81 -40.26
CA VAL A 9 -7.51 16.35 -38.87
C VAL A 9 -6.17 16.66 -38.18
N PRO A 10 -6.15 17.42 -37.04
CA PRO A 10 -4.89 17.71 -36.36
C PRO A 10 -4.30 16.44 -35.75
N ALA A 11 -3.01 16.20 -36.03
CA ALA A 11 -2.26 15.06 -35.49
C ALA A 11 -2.24 15.09 -33.96
N THR A 12 -2.78 14.06 -33.33
CA THR A 12 -2.75 13.87 -31.89
C THR A 12 -1.31 13.72 -31.40
N LYS A 13 -0.82 14.67 -30.60
CA LYS A 13 0.49 14.59 -29.94
C LYS A 13 0.55 13.33 -29.07
N LYS A 14 1.32 12.34 -29.47
CA LYS A 14 1.64 11.16 -28.63
C LYS A 14 2.26 11.64 -27.33
N ARG A 15 1.57 11.45 -26.19
CA ARG A 15 2.11 11.73 -24.85
C ARG A 15 3.36 10.86 -24.66
N LYS A 16 4.53 11.49 -24.50
CA LYS A 16 5.78 10.79 -24.15
C LYS A 16 5.55 10.02 -22.84
N ARG A 17 5.63 8.71 -22.87
CA ARG A 17 5.60 7.87 -21.66
C ARG A 17 6.83 8.25 -20.83
N LYS A 18 6.60 8.63 -19.57
CA LYS A 18 7.70 8.84 -18.62
C LYS A 18 8.49 7.51 -18.52
N PRO A 19 9.84 7.55 -18.45
CA PRO A 19 10.62 6.33 -18.24
C PRO A 19 10.13 5.66 -16.94
N LYS A 20 9.92 4.35 -16.99
CA LYS A 20 9.57 3.57 -15.80
C LYS A 20 10.72 3.73 -14.81
N SER A 21 10.45 4.22 -13.60
CA SER A 21 11.44 4.23 -12.53
C SER A 21 11.92 2.78 -12.32
N ALA A 22 13.22 2.57 -12.16
CA ALA A 22 13.79 1.23 -11.95
C ALA A 22 13.31 0.57 -10.63
N LEU A 23 12.75 1.35 -9.71
CA LEU A 23 12.24 0.88 -8.42
C LEU A 23 10.70 0.76 -8.44
N PRO A 24 10.14 -0.28 -7.79
CA PRO A 24 8.71 -0.44 -7.67
C PRO A 24 8.04 0.79 -7.04
N THR A 25 6.81 1.05 -7.48
CA THR A 25 5.94 2.03 -6.83
C THR A 25 5.36 1.46 -5.54
N GLU A 26 4.89 2.32 -4.65
CA GLU A 26 4.20 1.91 -3.41
C GLU A 26 3.05 0.93 -3.68
N ASN A 27 2.23 1.22 -4.70
CA ASN A 27 1.15 0.32 -5.13
C ASN A 27 1.65 -1.04 -5.63
N GLN A 28 2.82 -1.11 -6.25
CA GLN A 28 3.40 -2.39 -6.69
C GLN A 28 3.92 -3.19 -5.48
N GLU A 29 4.54 -2.52 -4.52
CA GLU A 29 4.96 -3.12 -3.25
C GLU A 29 3.75 -3.66 -2.48
N GLN A 30 2.70 -2.87 -2.33
CA GLN A 30 1.48 -3.30 -1.66
C GLN A 30 0.83 -4.50 -2.35
N ARG A 31 0.78 -4.53 -3.69
CA ARG A 31 0.24 -5.68 -4.43
C ARG A 31 1.00 -6.97 -4.16
N ALA A 32 2.32 -6.90 -3.97
CA ALA A 32 3.13 -8.07 -3.62
C ALA A 32 2.75 -8.60 -2.22
N VAL A 33 2.54 -7.73 -1.24
CA VAL A 33 2.05 -8.11 0.10
C VAL A 33 0.66 -8.73 0.03
N VAL A 34 -0.26 -8.08 -0.67
CA VAL A 34 -1.64 -8.57 -0.85
C VAL A 34 -1.67 -9.95 -1.51
N LYS A 35 -0.77 -10.22 -2.46
CA LYS A 35 -0.64 -11.55 -3.06
C LYS A 35 -0.30 -12.59 -2.00
N VAL A 36 0.71 -12.36 -1.17
CA VAL A 36 1.11 -13.26 -0.07
C VAL A 36 -0.03 -13.47 0.91
N LEU A 37 -0.73 -12.40 1.34
CA LEU A 37 -1.87 -12.52 2.25
C LEU A 37 -2.97 -13.40 1.68
N ARG A 38 -3.28 -13.27 0.40
CA ARG A 38 -4.29 -14.10 -0.30
C ARG A 38 -3.86 -15.56 -0.44
N GLU A 39 -2.61 -15.81 -0.81
CA GLU A 39 -2.04 -17.17 -0.93
C GLU A 39 -2.11 -17.92 0.40
N HIS A 40 -1.88 -17.23 1.52
CA HIS A 40 -1.96 -17.80 2.86
C HIS A 40 -3.36 -17.68 3.51
N LYS A 41 -4.36 -17.19 2.76
CA LYS A 41 -5.75 -17.02 3.23
C LYS A 41 -5.86 -16.19 4.52
N ILE A 42 -4.99 -15.20 4.69
CA ILE A 42 -5.01 -14.29 5.83
C ILE A 42 -6.05 -13.19 5.57
N PRO A 43 -7.07 -13.01 6.43
CA PRO A 43 -8.07 -11.95 6.26
C PRO A 43 -7.45 -10.56 6.45
N PHE A 44 -7.71 -9.68 5.52
CA PHE A 44 -7.25 -8.29 5.59
C PHE A 44 -8.23 -7.33 4.93
N ILE A 45 -8.13 -6.05 5.28
CA ILE A 45 -8.80 -4.96 4.60
C ILE A 45 -7.74 -3.98 4.11
N HIS A 46 -7.92 -3.48 2.88
CA HIS A 46 -7.25 -2.30 2.37
C HIS A 46 -8.16 -1.09 2.48
N VAL A 47 -7.65 -0.02 3.09
CA VAL A 47 -8.35 1.25 3.18
C VAL A 47 -7.81 2.20 2.10
N PRO A 48 -8.60 2.53 1.07
CA PRO A 48 -8.13 3.38 -0.02
C PRO A 48 -8.06 4.83 0.44
N ASN A 49 -6.90 5.26 0.92
CA ASN A 49 -6.65 6.63 1.37
C ASN A 49 -6.13 7.56 0.26
N GLU A 50 -5.67 7.01 -0.84
CA GLU A 50 -5.06 7.75 -1.94
C GLU A 50 -5.88 7.68 -3.23
N GLY A 51 -6.03 8.81 -3.88
CA GLY A 51 -6.63 8.93 -5.20
C GLY A 51 -6.83 10.40 -5.57
N ASN A 52 -6.70 10.71 -6.86
CA ASN A 52 -7.09 11.99 -7.45
C ASN A 52 -8.62 12.17 -7.29
N ARG A 53 -9.02 12.60 -6.11
CA ARG A 53 -10.42 12.91 -5.81
C ARG A 53 -10.67 14.36 -6.13
N ASN A 54 -11.65 14.64 -6.96
CA ASN A 54 -12.10 16.01 -7.11
C ASN A 54 -12.59 16.52 -5.73
N LYS A 55 -12.47 17.81 -5.46
CA LYS A 55 -12.75 18.42 -4.15
C LYS A 55 -14.11 18.04 -3.57
N VAL A 56 -15.12 17.87 -4.42
CA VAL A 56 -16.49 17.51 -4.02
C VAL A 56 -16.55 16.10 -3.47
N ASN A 57 -15.93 15.13 -4.13
CA ASN A 57 -15.89 13.75 -3.64
C ASN A 57 -15.06 13.61 -2.35
N GLY A 58 -13.98 14.39 -2.22
CA GLY A 58 -13.17 14.43 -1.01
C GLY A 58 -13.94 14.93 0.22
N TRP A 59 -14.77 15.98 0.04
CA TRP A 59 -15.62 16.48 1.11
C TRP A 59 -16.69 15.47 1.56
N ASN A 60 -17.40 14.88 0.61
CA ASN A 60 -18.41 13.86 0.90
C ASN A 60 -17.82 12.65 1.67
N LEU A 61 -16.63 12.19 1.28
CA LEU A 61 -15.97 11.08 1.96
C LEU A 61 -15.54 11.44 3.39
N LYS A 62 -15.11 12.68 3.64
CA LYS A 62 -14.85 13.16 5.00
C LYS A 62 -16.12 13.16 5.85
N MET A 63 -17.26 13.62 5.30
CA MET A 63 -18.55 13.58 5.99
C MET A 63 -19.01 12.15 6.29
N LEU A 64 -18.61 11.18 5.47
CA LEU A 64 -18.85 9.75 5.70
C LEU A 64 -17.80 9.11 6.65
N GLY A 65 -16.91 9.89 7.26
CA GLY A 65 -15.95 9.41 8.25
C GLY A 65 -14.59 9.02 7.69
N LEU A 66 -14.28 9.30 6.41
CA LEU A 66 -12.94 9.08 5.90
C LEU A 66 -11.94 9.99 6.58
N SER A 67 -10.95 9.39 7.23
CA SER A 67 -9.84 10.11 7.87
C SER A 67 -8.59 10.04 7.02
N ALA A 68 -7.90 11.19 6.88
CA ALA A 68 -6.60 11.23 6.22
C ALA A 68 -5.55 10.47 7.03
N GLY A 69 -4.62 9.83 6.36
CA GLY A 69 -3.47 9.17 6.98
C GLY A 69 -3.77 7.83 7.65
N PHE A 70 -4.98 7.28 7.47
CA PHE A 70 -5.27 5.93 7.94
C PHE A 70 -4.39 4.91 7.19
N PRO A 71 -3.83 3.88 7.89
CA PRO A 71 -2.92 2.91 7.28
C PRO A 71 -3.53 2.09 6.14
N ASP A 72 -2.68 1.58 5.25
CA ASP A 72 -3.10 0.93 4.01
C ASP A 72 -3.75 -0.44 4.20
N LEU A 73 -3.23 -1.25 5.12
CA LEU A 73 -3.65 -2.63 5.34
C LEU A 73 -3.90 -2.91 6.82
N ILE A 74 -5.00 -3.59 7.10
CA ILE A 74 -5.33 -4.08 8.45
C ILE A 74 -5.59 -5.58 8.38
N LEU A 75 -4.86 -6.34 9.20
CA LEU A 75 -5.07 -7.75 9.47
C LEU A 75 -5.74 -7.86 10.84
N PHE A 76 -6.97 -8.34 10.86
CA PHE A 76 -7.75 -8.49 12.12
C PHE A 76 -7.42 -9.78 12.87
N GLN A 77 -6.81 -10.74 12.19
CA GLN A 77 -6.39 -11.97 12.84
C GLN A 77 -5.30 -11.65 13.86
N THR A 78 -5.47 -12.15 15.08
CA THR A 78 -4.46 -12.07 16.12
C THR A 78 -3.17 -12.74 15.66
N PRO A 79 -2.00 -12.06 15.81
CA PRO A 79 -0.72 -12.68 15.46
C PRO A 79 -0.48 -13.92 16.34
N PRO A 80 -0.15 -15.08 15.77
CA PRO A 80 0.09 -16.30 16.57
C PRO A 80 1.17 -16.12 17.64
N LYS A 81 2.21 -15.35 17.34
CA LYS A 81 3.31 -15.05 18.28
C LYS A 81 2.89 -14.15 19.45
N PHE A 82 1.89 -13.28 19.27
CA PHE A 82 1.44 -12.33 20.27
C PHE A 82 -0.07 -12.41 20.49
N PRO A 83 -0.57 -13.44 21.20
CA PRO A 83 -2.02 -13.71 21.32
C PRO A 83 -2.82 -12.60 22.04
N ASN A 84 -2.15 -11.70 22.75
CA ASN A 84 -2.79 -10.56 23.43
C ASN A 84 -2.95 -9.34 22.52
N CYS A 85 -2.42 -9.35 21.29
CA CYS A 85 -2.58 -8.28 20.33
C CYS A 85 -3.82 -8.51 19.45
N LYS A 86 -4.46 -7.42 19.02
CA LYS A 86 -5.69 -7.50 18.22
C LYS A 86 -5.45 -7.85 16.76
N GLY A 87 -4.30 -7.47 16.23
CA GLY A 87 -3.97 -7.66 14.81
C GLY A 87 -2.73 -6.89 14.40
N LEU A 88 -2.47 -6.86 13.10
CA LEU A 88 -1.36 -6.14 12.48
C LEU A 88 -1.87 -5.05 11.55
N VAL A 89 -1.30 -3.87 11.67
CA VAL A 89 -1.57 -2.72 10.81
C VAL A 89 -0.30 -2.34 10.05
N ILE A 90 -0.41 -2.20 8.75
CA ILE A 90 0.73 -1.92 7.87
C ILE A 90 0.46 -0.65 7.08
N GLU A 91 1.35 0.33 7.23
CA GLU A 91 1.48 1.47 6.33
C GLU A 91 2.56 1.13 5.29
N MET A 92 2.19 1.08 4.02
CA MET A 92 3.11 0.74 2.95
C MET A 92 3.86 1.96 2.45
N LYS A 93 5.15 1.80 2.21
CA LYS A 93 6.02 2.80 1.59
C LYS A 93 6.90 2.15 0.52
N ARG A 94 7.44 2.98 -0.37
CA ARG A 94 8.45 2.50 -1.33
C ARG A 94 9.68 1.96 -0.59
N ALA A 95 10.35 0.96 -1.16
CA ALA A 95 11.55 0.36 -0.56
C ALA A 95 12.67 1.40 -0.29
N LYS A 96 12.79 2.43 -1.13
CA LYS A 96 13.73 3.50 -0.91
C LYS A 96 13.20 4.52 0.10
N LYS A 97 13.64 4.47 1.35
CA LYS A 97 13.21 5.36 2.45
C LYS A 97 13.32 6.85 2.10
N SER A 98 14.38 7.26 1.41
CA SER A 98 14.58 8.67 0.99
C SER A 98 13.53 9.16 -0.03
N ALA A 99 12.78 8.27 -0.67
CA ALA A 99 11.73 8.60 -1.62
C ALA A 99 10.32 8.57 -1.01
N SER A 100 10.21 8.34 0.31
CA SER A 100 8.95 8.15 1.02
C SER A 100 8.92 9.02 2.27
N ARG A 101 7.76 9.63 2.52
CA ARG A 101 7.49 10.40 3.73
C ARG A 101 6.34 9.77 4.50
N VAL A 102 6.44 9.80 5.82
CA VAL A 102 5.34 9.49 6.72
C VAL A 102 4.74 10.81 7.20
N SER A 103 3.46 11.03 6.94
CA SER A 103 2.79 12.26 7.35
C SER A 103 2.51 12.29 8.86
N PRO A 104 2.29 13.47 9.46
CA PRO A 104 1.88 13.58 10.86
C PRO A 104 0.59 12.80 11.15
N GLU A 105 -0.38 12.82 10.24
CA GLU A 105 -1.65 12.11 10.36
C GLU A 105 -1.44 10.59 10.36
N GLN A 106 -0.54 10.08 9.50
CA GLN A 106 -0.17 8.66 9.50
C GLN A 106 0.45 8.24 10.83
N LYS A 107 1.36 9.04 11.38
CA LYS A 107 1.98 8.77 12.70
C LYS A 107 0.93 8.75 13.81
N GLN A 108 0.03 9.72 13.83
CA GLN A 108 -1.03 9.80 14.83
C GLN A 108 -1.96 8.59 14.78
N TRP A 109 -2.30 8.09 13.57
CA TRP A 109 -3.10 6.89 13.44
C TRP A 109 -2.39 5.64 13.93
N LEU A 110 -1.10 5.47 13.59
CA LEU A 110 -0.30 4.34 14.07
C LEU A 110 -0.21 4.34 15.60
N GLU A 111 0.08 5.47 16.22
CA GLU A 111 0.09 5.62 17.69
C GLU A 111 -1.27 5.28 18.32
N THR A 112 -2.37 5.78 17.72
CA THR A 112 -3.72 5.49 18.20
C THR A 112 -4.03 3.99 18.14
N LEU A 113 -3.65 3.31 17.07
CA LEU A 113 -3.88 1.90 16.90
C LEU A 113 -3.01 1.05 17.84
N GLU A 114 -1.76 1.44 18.07
CA GLU A 114 -0.88 0.79 19.06
C GLU A 114 -1.46 0.88 20.48
N LEU A 115 -1.93 2.06 20.89
CA LEU A 115 -2.61 2.25 22.17
C LEU A 115 -3.89 1.40 22.31
N ASN A 116 -4.51 1.03 21.20
CA ASN A 116 -5.69 0.17 21.15
C ASN A 116 -5.37 -1.32 20.98
N GLY A 117 -4.11 -1.71 21.07
CA GLY A 117 -3.67 -3.11 21.14
C GLY A 117 -3.36 -3.75 19.79
N TYR A 118 -3.17 -2.97 18.72
CA TYR A 118 -2.67 -3.46 17.43
C TYR A 118 -1.14 -3.37 17.40
N ILE A 119 -0.52 -4.30 16.67
CA ILE A 119 0.87 -4.12 16.24
C ILE A 119 0.83 -3.26 14.98
N CYS A 120 1.63 -2.19 14.94
CA CYS A 120 1.70 -1.29 13.80
C CYS A 120 3.10 -1.27 13.21
N MET A 121 3.18 -1.16 11.88
CA MET A 121 4.45 -1.00 11.19
C MET A 121 4.34 -0.08 9.98
N ILE A 122 5.44 0.56 9.67
CA ILE A 122 5.69 1.20 8.37
C ILE A 122 6.62 0.25 7.61
N ALA A 123 6.13 -0.30 6.50
CA ALA A 123 6.90 -1.24 5.68
C ALA A 123 7.50 -0.51 4.47
N TYR A 124 8.79 -0.41 4.43
CA TYR A 124 9.53 0.11 3.28
C TYR A 124 9.79 -1.02 2.28
N GLY A 125 8.80 -1.22 1.40
CA GLY A 125 8.78 -2.30 0.42
C GLY A 125 8.10 -3.57 0.94
N ALA A 126 7.73 -4.44 0.00
CA ALA A 126 7.03 -5.69 0.29
C ALA A 126 7.89 -6.64 1.13
N ALA A 127 9.22 -6.63 0.96
CA ALA A 127 10.12 -7.51 1.69
C ALA A 127 10.05 -7.27 3.21
N GLU A 128 10.02 -6.00 3.67
CA GLU A 128 9.87 -5.69 5.09
C GLU A 128 8.52 -6.15 5.65
N ALA A 129 7.44 -5.94 4.89
CA ALA A 129 6.11 -6.40 5.30
C ALA A 129 6.04 -7.93 5.41
N ILE A 130 6.57 -8.65 4.44
CA ILE A 130 6.60 -10.12 4.43
C ILE A 130 7.47 -10.66 5.58
N ALA A 131 8.63 -10.07 5.82
CA ALA A 131 9.47 -10.43 6.96
C ALA A 131 8.73 -10.25 8.29
N LYS A 132 7.91 -9.21 8.42
CA LYS A 132 7.07 -8.99 9.61
C LYS A 132 5.97 -10.06 9.75
N LEU A 133 5.35 -10.46 8.66
CA LEU A 133 4.37 -11.55 8.67
C LEU A 133 5.01 -12.87 9.16
N GLN A 134 6.27 -13.14 8.77
CA GLN A 134 7.04 -14.28 9.24
C GLN A 134 7.42 -14.15 10.72
N GLU A 135 7.93 -12.99 11.13
CA GLU A 135 8.28 -12.69 12.52
C GLU A 135 7.09 -12.88 13.48
N LEU A 136 5.90 -12.49 13.05
CA LEU A 136 4.65 -12.60 13.81
C LEU A 136 3.96 -13.97 13.67
N GLU A 137 4.56 -14.87 12.90
CA GLU A 137 4.08 -16.23 12.64
C GLU A 137 2.73 -16.32 11.90
N TYR A 138 2.35 -15.27 11.16
CA TYR A 138 1.22 -15.36 10.24
C TYR A 138 1.49 -16.29 9.07
N ILE A 139 2.76 -16.37 8.66
CA ILE A 139 3.26 -17.28 7.61
C ILE A 139 4.55 -17.94 8.09
N ALA A 140 4.87 -19.10 7.51
CA ALA A 140 6.12 -19.79 7.83
C ALA A 140 7.34 -18.94 7.45
N ALA A 141 8.41 -19.02 8.25
CA ALA A 141 9.69 -18.45 7.87
C ALA A 141 10.20 -19.11 6.58
N ALA A 142 10.87 -18.32 5.74
CA ALA A 142 11.57 -18.91 4.60
C ALA A 142 12.54 -19.99 5.09
N PRO A 143 12.64 -21.14 4.41
CA PRO A 143 13.63 -22.14 4.78
C PRO A 143 15.02 -21.48 4.78
N ALA A 144 15.78 -21.68 5.86
CA ALA A 144 17.17 -21.23 5.92
C ALA A 144 17.88 -21.81 4.69
N GLY A 145 18.41 -20.93 3.84
CA GLY A 145 19.14 -21.37 2.66
C GLY A 145 20.23 -22.34 3.10
N HIS A 146 20.21 -23.54 2.56
CA HIS A 146 21.36 -24.43 2.64
C HIS A 146 22.49 -23.68 1.91
N THR A 147 23.44 -23.18 2.66
CA THR A 147 24.75 -22.87 2.12
C THR A 147 25.42 -24.22 1.93
N ASP A 148 25.34 -24.75 0.72
CA ASP A 148 26.24 -25.81 0.31
C ASP A 148 27.65 -25.23 0.30
N ASP A 149 28.46 -25.68 1.28
CA ASP A 149 29.92 -25.52 1.24
C ASP A 149 30.51 -26.47 0.20
#